data_4d2a3275e34a1e2c784fd52de7ec6521
#
_entry.id   4d2a3275e34a1e2c784fd52de7ec6521
#
_cell.length_a   1.000
_cell.length_b   1.000
_cell.length_c   1.000
_cell.angle_alpha   90.00
_cell.angle_beta   90.00
_cell.angle_gamma   90.00
#
_symmetry.space_group_name_H-M   'P 1'
#
loop_
_entity.id
_entity.type
_entity.pdbx_description
1 polymer ?
#
loop_
_entity_poly.entity_id
_entity_poly.type
_entity_poly.pdbx_seq_one_letter_code
_entity_poly.pdbx_strand_id
1 'polypeptide(L)'
;MTLSDITVTPLRRIPVAGGDVLHALKRTDAAFRDFGEAYFSQVEHLAVKAWKRHRQMTLNLIVPVGAVRFVFKVDDDPALRVEDAGASNYVRITVPPGVWFGFQGQGAPTSLLLNVADIVHTPDEVERGAVDSIAYDWELPR
;
A
#
# COMPACT_ATOMS: atom_id res chain seq x y z
N MET A 1 12.62 -9.98 9.38
CA MET A 1 11.57 -9.45 8.48
C MET A 1 11.65 -10.17 7.15
N THR A 2 10.54 -10.73 6.71
CA THR A 2 10.44 -11.41 5.42
C THR A 2 9.26 -10.86 4.63
N LEU A 3 9.23 -11.13 3.31
CA LEU A 3 8.11 -10.70 2.47
C LEU A 3 6.79 -11.35 2.89
N SER A 4 6.83 -12.51 3.55
CA SER A 4 5.62 -13.17 4.05
C SER A 4 5.00 -12.46 5.26
N ASP A 5 5.69 -11.53 5.87
CA ASP A 5 5.13 -10.71 6.96
C ASP A 5 4.17 -9.63 6.46
N ILE A 6 4.16 -9.37 5.16
CA ILE A 6 3.15 -8.51 4.52
C ILE A 6 1.85 -9.31 4.41
N THR A 7 0.75 -8.74 4.88
CA THR A 7 -0.56 -9.39 4.89
C THR A 7 -1.48 -8.73 3.88
N VAL A 8 -2.17 -9.55 3.08
CA VAL A 8 -3.21 -9.08 2.14
C VAL A 8 -4.54 -9.63 2.64
N THR A 9 -5.45 -8.73 2.98
CA THR A 9 -6.75 -9.09 3.56
C THR A 9 -7.86 -8.65 2.61
N PRO A 10 -8.72 -9.56 2.12
CA PRO A 10 -9.91 -9.16 1.36
C PRO A 10 -10.81 -8.27 2.21
N LEU A 11 -11.31 -7.21 1.60
CA LEU A 11 -12.20 -6.25 2.26
C LEU A 11 -13.63 -6.40 1.76
N ARG A 12 -14.57 -6.14 2.65
CA ARG A 12 -15.98 -6.19 2.31
C ARG A 12 -16.38 -4.96 1.49
N ARG A 13 -17.14 -5.24 0.44
CA ARG A 13 -17.89 -4.25 -0.30
C ARG A 13 -19.36 -4.57 -0.10
N ILE A 14 -20.11 -3.66 0.51
CA ILE A 14 -21.53 -3.86 0.81
C ILE A 14 -22.35 -3.08 -0.20
N PRO A 15 -23.10 -3.74 -1.11
CA PRO A 15 -23.95 -3.05 -2.06
C PRO A 15 -25.06 -2.28 -1.35
N VAL A 16 -25.19 -1.00 -1.69
CA VAL A 16 -26.25 -0.14 -1.15
C VAL A 16 -26.79 0.71 -2.31
N ALA A 17 -28.10 0.88 -2.34
CA ALA A 17 -28.71 1.75 -3.34
C ALA A 17 -28.14 3.17 -3.23
N GLY A 18 -27.67 3.71 -4.36
CA GLY A 18 -27.03 5.03 -4.41
C GLY A 18 -25.51 5.01 -4.19
N GLY A 19 -24.95 3.88 -3.79
CA GLY A 19 -23.50 3.73 -3.66
C GLY A 19 -23.10 2.73 -2.58
N ASP A 20 -22.09 1.92 -2.86
CA ASP A 20 -21.65 0.84 -1.99
C ASP A 20 -20.88 1.37 -0.77
N VAL A 21 -20.91 0.61 0.31
CA VAL A 21 -20.03 0.83 1.48
C VAL A 21 -18.78 -0.02 1.29
N LEU A 22 -17.63 0.64 1.33
CA LEU A 22 -16.34 0.00 1.18
C LEU A 22 -15.64 -0.02 2.54
N HIS A 23 -15.48 -1.23 3.10
CA HIS A 23 -14.78 -1.35 4.38
C HIS A 23 -13.29 -1.07 4.22
N ALA A 24 -12.65 -0.56 5.26
CA ALA A 24 -11.22 -0.25 5.26
C ALA A 24 -10.49 -0.95 6.41
N LEU A 25 -10.73 -0.52 7.64
CA LEU A 25 -10.06 -1.08 8.81
C LEU A 25 -10.95 -0.90 10.03
N LYS A 26 -11.10 -1.97 10.81
CA LYS A 26 -11.80 -1.94 12.10
C LYS A 26 -10.80 -2.12 13.22
N ARG A 27 -11.07 -1.49 14.36
CA ARG A 27 -10.24 -1.66 15.55
C ARG A 27 -10.14 -3.14 15.99
N THR A 28 -11.13 -3.95 15.64
CA THR A 28 -11.16 -5.38 15.97
C THR A 28 -10.43 -6.26 14.96
N ASP A 29 -9.92 -5.69 13.86
CA ASP A 29 -9.16 -6.45 12.88
C ASP A 29 -7.79 -6.84 13.44
N ALA A 30 -7.30 -8.05 13.07
CA ALA A 30 -6.00 -8.54 13.54
C ALA A 30 -4.84 -7.62 13.13
N ALA A 31 -4.96 -6.91 12.02
CA ALA A 31 -3.93 -5.99 11.53
C ALA A 31 -3.94 -4.65 12.25
N PHE A 32 -4.94 -4.37 13.07
CA PHE A 32 -4.99 -3.11 13.81
C PHE A 32 -4.00 -3.15 14.97
N ARG A 33 -3.11 -2.17 15.03
CA ARG A 33 -2.13 -1.98 16.11
C ARG A 33 -2.53 -0.83 17.00
N ASP A 34 -2.69 0.34 16.38
CA ASP A 34 -3.04 1.60 17.02
C ASP A 34 -3.48 2.55 15.91
N PHE A 35 -3.92 3.73 16.26
CA PHE A 35 -4.21 4.77 15.29
C PHE A 35 -3.27 5.95 15.50
N GLY A 36 -2.47 6.26 14.48
CA GLY A 36 -1.63 7.46 14.45
C GLY A 36 -2.23 8.53 13.56
N GLU A 37 -2.41 8.21 12.29
CA GLU A 37 -2.96 9.12 11.29
C GLU A 37 -3.54 8.36 10.11
N ALA A 38 -4.42 9.01 9.37
CA ALA A 38 -4.93 8.48 8.11
C ALA A 38 -4.84 9.58 7.06
N TYR A 39 -4.40 9.22 5.84
CA TYR A 39 -4.34 10.17 4.74
C TYR A 39 -4.52 9.47 3.42
N PHE A 40 -5.00 10.26 2.45
CA PHE A 40 -5.12 9.82 1.07
C PHE A 40 -3.93 10.30 0.26
N SER A 41 -3.53 9.49 -0.72
CA SER A 41 -2.59 9.88 -1.76
C SER A 41 -3.25 9.68 -3.11
N GLN A 42 -3.15 10.66 -3.97
CA GLN A 42 -3.53 10.51 -5.36
C GLN A 42 -2.34 9.96 -6.15
N VAL A 43 -2.62 9.05 -7.07
CA VAL A 43 -1.60 8.44 -7.91
C VAL A 43 -2.07 8.56 -9.35
N GLU A 44 -1.39 9.38 -10.12
CA GLU A 44 -1.70 9.56 -11.54
C GLU A 44 -1.40 8.28 -12.31
N HIS A 45 -2.10 8.12 -13.44
CA HIS A 45 -1.92 6.95 -14.29
C HIS A 45 -0.45 6.80 -14.70
N LEU A 46 0.11 5.62 -14.43
CA LEU A 46 1.50 5.20 -14.69
C LEU A 46 2.56 5.94 -13.88
N ALA A 47 2.19 6.89 -13.03
CA ALA A 47 3.14 7.54 -12.14
C ALA A 47 3.72 6.52 -11.15
N VAL A 48 5.04 6.55 -10.99
CA VAL A 48 5.76 5.67 -10.05
C VAL A 48 6.21 6.49 -8.85
N LYS A 49 5.88 6.02 -7.66
CA LYS A 49 6.34 6.60 -6.40
C LYS A 49 7.14 5.52 -5.66
N ALA A 50 8.46 5.59 -5.69
CA ALA A 50 9.36 4.58 -5.12
C ALA A 50 10.67 5.26 -4.71
N TRP A 51 11.34 4.84 -3.71
CA TRP A 51 11.10 3.78 -2.74
C TRP A 51 11.09 4.39 -1.35
N LYS A 52 10.34 3.78 -0.43
CA LYS A 52 10.31 4.18 0.98
C LYS A 52 10.38 2.96 1.86
N ARG A 53 10.93 3.16 3.06
CA ARG A 53 10.90 2.17 4.13
C ARG A 53 10.63 2.89 5.44
N HIS A 54 9.67 2.41 6.20
CA HIS A 54 9.37 2.95 7.52
C HIS A 54 10.14 2.17 8.59
N ARG A 55 10.64 2.88 9.59
CA ARG A 55 11.39 2.26 10.70
C ARG A 55 10.46 1.71 11.77
N GLN A 56 9.32 2.35 11.99
CA GLN A 56 8.39 2.04 13.08
C GLN A 56 6.95 1.91 12.64
N MET A 57 6.55 2.60 11.57
CA MET A 57 5.16 2.65 11.13
C MET A 57 4.74 1.34 10.48
N THR A 58 3.57 0.82 10.92
CA THR A 58 2.82 -0.18 10.17
C THR A 58 1.82 0.55 9.28
N LEU A 59 1.84 0.21 8.00
CA LEU A 59 0.92 0.77 7.01
C LEU A 59 -0.27 -0.17 6.81
N ASN A 60 -1.45 0.41 6.63
CA ASN A 60 -2.62 -0.31 6.13
C ASN A 60 -3.08 0.42 4.87
N LEU A 61 -2.82 -0.19 3.73
CA LEU A 61 -2.98 0.42 2.41
C LEU A 61 -4.26 -0.11 1.75
N ILE A 62 -5.12 0.80 1.34
CA ILE A 62 -6.40 0.49 0.69
C ILE A 62 -6.54 1.37 -0.55
N VAL A 63 -7.02 0.80 -1.66
CA VAL A 63 -7.24 1.52 -2.92
C VAL A 63 -8.73 1.50 -3.25
N PRO A 64 -9.50 2.49 -2.75
CA PRO A 64 -10.95 2.50 -2.98
C PRO A 64 -11.36 2.94 -4.38
N VAL A 65 -10.51 3.68 -5.09
CA VAL A 65 -10.78 4.18 -6.43
C VAL A 65 -9.57 3.90 -7.31
N GLY A 66 -9.80 3.30 -8.46
CA GLY A 66 -8.76 2.98 -9.43
C GLY A 66 -8.05 1.68 -9.11
N ALA A 67 -6.77 1.63 -9.41
CA ALA A 67 -5.91 0.46 -9.19
C ALA A 67 -4.46 0.90 -9.00
N VAL A 68 -3.75 0.23 -8.10
CA VAL A 68 -2.35 0.52 -7.80
C VAL A 68 -1.58 -0.79 -7.69
N ARG A 69 -0.41 -0.82 -8.30
CA ARG A 69 0.53 -1.94 -8.15
C ARG A 69 1.56 -1.57 -7.12
N PHE A 70 1.70 -2.42 -6.11
CA PHE A 70 2.70 -2.29 -5.06
C PHE A 70 3.80 -3.32 -5.26
N VAL A 71 5.05 -2.90 -5.05
CA VAL A 71 6.22 -3.77 -5.10
C VAL A 71 6.96 -3.65 -3.78
N PHE A 72 7.29 -4.79 -3.19
CA PHE A 72 7.90 -4.88 -1.86
C PHE A 72 9.22 -5.61 -1.92
N LYS A 73 10.17 -5.14 -1.12
CA LYS A 73 11.48 -5.77 -0.95
C LYS A 73 11.92 -5.67 0.50
N VAL A 74 12.55 -6.73 1.00
CA VAL A 74 13.23 -6.73 2.30
C VAL A 74 14.73 -6.89 2.11
N ASP A 75 15.51 -6.49 3.11
CA ASP A 75 16.96 -6.71 3.09
C ASP A 75 17.28 -8.20 3.08
N ASP A 76 18.40 -8.56 2.49
CA ASP A 76 18.95 -9.93 2.43
C ASP A 76 18.11 -10.94 1.63
N ASP A 77 17.08 -10.47 0.92
CA ASP A 77 16.28 -11.30 0.01
C ASP A 77 16.28 -10.67 -1.38
N PRO A 78 16.79 -11.35 -2.40
CA PRO A 78 16.78 -10.81 -3.76
C PRO A 78 15.40 -10.80 -4.40
N ALA A 79 14.42 -11.51 -3.82
CA ALA A 79 13.08 -11.60 -4.35
C ALA A 79 12.31 -10.29 -4.15
N LEU A 80 11.34 -10.05 -5.02
CA LEU A 80 10.35 -8.99 -4.91
C LEU A 80 8.97 -9.64 -4.74
N ARG A 81 8.10 -8.95 -4.00
CA ARG A 81 6.69 -9.32 -3.92
C ARG A 81 5.86 -8.23 -4.59
N VAL A 82 4.96 -8.61 -5.47
CA VAL A 82 4.08 -7.69 -6.20
C VAL A 82 2.65 -7.97 -5.80
N GLU A 83 1.92 -6.91 -5.44
CA GLU A 83 0.49 -6.98 -5.11
C GLU A 83 -0.26 -5.89 -5.87
N ASP A 84 -1.35 -6.27 -6.52
CA ASP A 84 -2.24 -5.34 -7.18
C ASP A 84 -3.49 -5.15 -6.32
N ALA A 85 -3.86 -3.90 -6.06
CA ALA A 85 -5.03 -3.55 -5.28
C ALA A 85 -5.87 -2.51 -6.03
N GLY A 86 -7.18 -2.60 -5.90
CA GLY A 86 -8.07 -1.67 -6.55
C GLY A 86 -9.52 -2.13 -6.55
N ALA A 87 -10.34 -1.49 -7.37
CA ALA A 87 -11.76 -1.78 -7.44
C ALA A 87 -12.07 -3.23 -7.82
N SER A 88 -11.25 -3.85 -8.67
CA SER A 88 -11.45 -5.24 -9.10
C SER A 88 -10.78 -6.26 -8.17
N ASN A 89 -9.94 -5.81 -7.24
CA ASN A 89 -9.30 -6.63 -6.21
C ASN A 89 -9.23 -5.79 -4.95
N TYR A 90 -10.35 -5.70 -4.25
CA TYR A 90 -10.48 -4.80 -3.11
C TYR A 90 -9.94 -5.44 -1.85
N VAL A 91 -8.71 -5.09 -1.54
CA VAL A 91 -7.94 -5.67 -0.43
C VAL A 91 -7.30 -4.56 0.41
N ARG A 92 -6.93 -4.90 1.64
CA ARG A 92 -6.04 -4.11 2.47
C ARG A 92 -4.68 -4.79 2.53
N ILE A 93 -3.64 -4.04 2.22
CA ILE A 93 -2.27 -4.52 2.34
C ILE A 93 -1.68 -3.95 3.61
N THR A 94 -1.34 -4.82 4.55
CA THR A 94 -0.72 -4.43 5.81
C THR A 94 0.78 -4.65 5.70
N VAL A 95 1.53 -3.55 5.82
CA VAL A 95 2.99 -3.54 5.63
C VAL A 95 3.64 -3.21 6.96
N PRO A 96 4.35 -4.17 7.58
CA PRO A 96 5.09 -3.89 8.81
C PRO A 96 6.30 -2.99 8.54
N PRO A 97 6.90 -2.39 9.57
CA PRO A 97 8.13 -1.62 9.39
C PRO A 97 9.26 -2.50 8.86
N GLY A 98 10.24 -1.88 8.21
CA GLY A 98 11.41 -2.59 7.67
C GLY A 98 11.27 -3.09 6.25
N VAL A 99 10.16 -2.82 5.58
CA VAL A 99 9.90 -3.25 4.21
C VAL A 99 10.04 -2.07 3.26
N TRP A 100 10.90 -2.19 2.26
CA TRP A 100 10.94 -1.25 1.15
C TRP A 100 9.73 -1.45 0.26
N PHE A 101 9.07 -0.36 -0.11
CA PHE A 101 7.96 -0.44 -1.05
C PHE A 101 7.97 0.73 -2.03
N GLY A 102 7.43 0.46 -3.19
CA GLY A 102 7.11 1.44 -4.21
C GLY A 102 5.79 1.06 -4.85
N PHE A 103 5.19 2.00 -5.56
CA PHE A 103 3.92 1.72 -6.22
C PHE A 103 3.73 2.57 -7.47
N GLN A 104 2.84 2.08 -8.33
CA GLN A 104 2.50 2.72 -9.60
C GLN A 104 0.99 2.76 -9.76
N GLY A 105 0.47 3.89 -10.21
CA GLY A 105 -0.94 4.02 -10.58
C GLY A 105 -1.25 3.21 -11.83
N GLN A 106 -2.23 2.32 -11.74
CA GLN A 106 -2.69 1.50 -12.87
C GLN A 106 -4.00 2.04 -13.45
N GLY A 107 -4.82 2.68 -12.60
CA GLY A 107 -6.08 3.29 -13.04
C GLY A 107 -5.87 4.63 -13.72
N ALA A 108 -6.77 4.97 -14.62
CA ALA A 108 -6.77 6.25 -15.34
C ALA A 108 -8.05 7.03 -15.00
N PRO A 109 -7.98 8.36 -14.86
CA PRO A 109 -6.78 9.21 -14.94
C PRO A 109 -5.96 9.20 -13.65
N THR A 110 -6.57 8.85 -12.51
CA THR A 110 -5.95 8.91 -11.19
C THR A 110 -6.54 7.81 -10.31
N SER A 111 -5.72 7.25 -9.44
CA SER A 111 -6.15 6.32 -8.40
C SER A 111 -6.06 6.98 -7.03
N LEU A 112 -6.82 6.47 -6.07
CA LEU A 112 -6.84 6.97 -4.70
C LEU A 112 -6.36 5.88 -3.76
N LEU A 113 -5.34 6.20 -2.99
CA LEU A 113 -4.73 5.31 -2.00
C LEU A 113 -4.97 5.89 -0.61
N LEU A 114 -5.53 5.09 0.29
CA LEU A 114 -5.67 5.43 1.70
C LEU A 114 -4.61 4.68 2.50
N ASN A 115 -3.88 5.38 3.35
CA ASN A 115 -3.06 4.76 4.39
C ASN A 115 -3.65 5.06 5.76
N VAL A 116 -3.91 4.02 6.54
CA VAL A 116 -4.24 4.14 7.95
C VAL A 116 -3.03 3.65 8.73
N ALA A 117 -2.28 4.60 9.28
CA ALA A 117 -1.01 4.34 9.94
C ALA A 117 -1.18 4.23 11.46
N ASP A 118 -0.36 3.40 12.09
CA ASP A 118 -0.44 3.18 13.53
C ASP A 118 0.30 4.24 14.35
N ILE A 119 1.14 5.05 13.72
CA ILE A 119 1.83 6.18 14.36
C ILE A 119 1.73 7.43 13.49
N VAL A 120 1.95 8.58 14.09
CA VAL A 120 2.03 9.85 13.37
C VAL A 120 3.37 9.93 12.66
N HIS A 121 3.37 10.41 11.43
CA HIS A 121 4.60 10.58 10.64
C HIS A 121 5.55 11.58 11.29
N THR A 122 6.83 11.19 11.36
CA THR A 122 7.94 12.08 11.68
C THR A 122 9.04 11.89 10.62
N PRO A 123 9.83 12.93 10.28
CA PRO A 123 10.82 12.82 9.22
C PRO A 123 11.85 11.71 9.43
N ASP A 124 12.26 11.47 10.67
CA ASP A 124 13.30 10.48 11.01
C ASP A 124 12.82 9.03 10.91
N GLU A 125 11.53 8.83 10.81
CA GLU A 125 10.88 7.52 10.83
C GLU A 125 10.91 6.85 9.44
N VAL A 126 11.12 7.63 8.37
CA VAL A 126 11.08 7.13 7.00
C VAL A 126 12.46 7.21 6.34
N GLU A 127 12.84 6.14 5.65
CA GLU A 127 13.97 6.11 4.74
C GLU A 127 13.48 6.19 3.31
N ARG A 128 14.24 6.86 2.45
CA ARG A 128 13.90 7.03 1.03
C ARG A 128 15.03 6.52 0.17
N GLY A 129 14.68 5.94 -0.97
CA GLY A 129 15.63 5.50 -1.99
C GLY A 129 15.22 6.03 -3.36
N ALA A 130 16.20 6.24 -4.24
CA ALA A 130 15.94 6.61 -5.63
C ALA A 130 15.21 5.47 -6.34
N VAL A 131 14.45 5.80 -7.38
CA VAL A 131 13.63 4.82 -8.10
C VAL A 131 14.47 3.67 -8.70
N ASP A 132 15.71 3.94 -9.07
CA ASP A 132 16.63 2.95 -9.63
C ASP A 132 17.45 2.21 -8.57
N SER A 133 17.28 2.52 -7.28
CA SER A 133 18.02 1.86 -6.20
C SER A 133 17.59 0.41 -5.98
N ILE A 134 16.38 0.04 -6.40
CA ILE A 134 15.88 -1.33 -6.41
C ILE A 134 15.42 -1.63 -7.83
N ALA A 135 15.96 -2.69 -8.42
CA ALA A 135 15.66 -3.05 -9.80
C ALA A 135 14.24 -3.62 -9.91
N TYR A 136 13.37 -2.92 -10.62
CA TYR A 136 12.05 -3.39 -11.01
C TYR A 136 11.64 -2.72 -12.31
N ASP A 137 11.10 -3.49 -13.24
CA ASP A 137 10.61 -2.97 -14.51
C ASP A 137 9.14 -2.54 -14.37
N TRP A 138 8.95 -1.23 -14.13
CA TRP A 138 7.63 -0.65 -14.00
C TRP A 138 6.85 -0.58 -15.32
N GLU A 139 7.49 -0.89 -16.44
CA GLU A 139 6.87 -0.89 -17.76
C GLU A 139 6.32 -2.25 -18.17
N LEU A 140 6.51 -3.30 -17.35
CA LEU A 140 5.98 -4.63 -17.64
C LEU A 140 4.46 -4.61 -17.84
N PRO A 141 3.90 -5.45 -18.72
CA PRO A 141 2.47 -5.55 -18.94
C PRO A 141 1.70 -5.81 -17.63
N ARG A 142 0.53 -5.24 -17.53
CA ARG A 142 -0.32 -5.27 -16.34
C ARG A 142 -1.63 -6.00 -16.59
#